data_cc3afd3041c655f3108b3764859660a3
#
_entry.id   cc3afd3041c655f3108b3764859660a3
#
_cell.length_a   1.000
_cell.length_b   1.000
_cell.length_c   1.000
_cell.angle_alpha   90.00
_cell.angle_beta   90.00
_cell.angle_gamma   90.00
#
_symmetry.space_group_name_H-M   'P 1'
#
loop_
_entity.id
_entity.type
_entity.pdbx_description
1 polymer ?
#
loop_
_entity_poly.entity_id
_entity_poly.type
_entity_poly.pdbx_seq_one_letter_code
_entity_poly.pdbx_strand_id
1 'polypeptide(L)'
;FEYIAKTFAINNVINILEQALESLSKKIDDEVLGDLPDIIGQAKSMQEVFRAIGRLSQSNAMVLLNGESGPGKELVAKAIHKNSHRKNNTFIAINTAAIPNDLLEAELFGFEKGAFTGASAQRKGKFEQSKQGT
;
A
#
# COMPACT_ATOMS: atom_id res chain seq x y z
N PHE A 1 30.47 -9.69 5.70
CA PHE A 1 30.36 -11.16 5.89
C PHE A 1 31.08 -11.53 7.16
N GLU A 2 30.38 -11.88 8.24
CA GLU A 2 30.98 -12.42 9.44
C GLU A 2 31.23 -13.93 9.27
N TYR A 3 32.43 -14.37 9.63
CA TYR A 3 32.85 -15.76 9.54
C TYR A 3 32.48 -16.50 10.84
N ILE A 4 31.66 -17.53 10.75
CA ILE A 4 31.28 -18.36 11.91
C ILE A 4 32.16 -19.61 11.93
N ALA A 5 33.00 -19.76 12.96
CA ALA A 5 33.83 -20.93 13.16
C ALA A 5 33.02 -22.16 13.55
N LYS A 6 33.44 -23.36 13.16
CA LYS A 6 32.70 -24.64 13.21
C LYS A 6 32.32 -25.16 14.62
N THR A 7 32.73 -24.48 15.69
CA THR A 7 32.32 -24.73 17.08
C THR A 7 31.69 -23.48 17.66
N PHE A 8 30.39 -23.30 17.49
CA PHE A 8 29.68 -22.14 18.01
C PHE A 8 28.63 -22.54 19.05
N ALA A 9 28.49 -21.74 20.09
CA ALA A 9 27.39 -21.86 21.02
C ALA A 9 26.12 -21.34 20.31
N ILE A 10 25.00 -22.07 20.43
CA ILE A 10 23.71 -21.73 19.80
C ILE A 10 23.31 -20.27 20.08
N ASN A 11 23.63 -19.76 21.28
CA ASN A 11 23.34 -18.38 21.66
C ASN A 11 24.08 -17.32 20.81
N ASN A 12 25.30 -17.61 20.32
CA ASN A 12 26.02 -16.71 19.44
C ASN A 12 25.38 -16.62 18.05
N VAL A 13 24.87 -17.76 17.55
CA VAL A 13 24.14 -17.78 16.26
C VAL A 13 22.84 -17.02 16.35
N ILE A 14 22.10 -17.18 17.46
CA ILE A 14 20.86 -16.45 17.70
C ILE A 14 21.14 -14.94 17.71
N ASN A 15 22.15 -14.49 18.45
CA ASN A 15 22.50 -13.06 18.50
C ASN A 15 22.92 -12.50 17.13
N ILE A 16 23.69 -13.25 16.33
CA ILE A 16 24.08 -12.83 14.98
C ILE A 16 22.85 -12.76 14.06
N LEU A 17 21.93 -13.73 14.16
CA LEU A 17 20.68 -13.72 13.41
C LEU A 17 19.77 -12.56 13.82
N GLU A 18 19.65 -12.26 15.11
CA GLU A 18 18.89 -11.12 15.61
C GLU A 18 19.50 -9.80 15.12
N GLN A 19 20.81 -9.62 15.18
CA GLN A 19 21.49 -8.44 14.63
C GLN A 19 21.33 -8.32 13.11
N ALA A 20 21.39 -9.43 12.38
CA ALA A 20 21.17 -9.45 10.94
C ALA A 20 19.71 -9.08 10.60
N LEU A 21 18.74 -9.59 11.35
CA LEU A 21 17.33 -9.25 11.21
C LEU A 21 17.06 -7.79 11.55
N GLU A 22 17.66 -7.25 12.61
CA GLU A 22 17.56 -5.82 12.94
C GLU A 22 18.21 -4.92 11.87
N SER A 23 19.35 -5.32 11.31
CA SER A 23 20.01 -4.57 10.25
C SER A 23 19.23 -4.59 8.93
N LEU A 24 18.58 -5.72 8.61
CA LEU A 24 17.68 -5.83 7.47
C LEU A 24 16.40 -5.00 7.68
N SER A 25 15.85 -5.03 8.89
CA SER A 25 14.69 -4.20 9.27
C SER A 25 15.02 -2.70 9.12
N LYS A 26 16.18 -2.25 9.61
CA LYS A 26 16.65 -0.86 9.44
C LYS A 26 16.86 -0.48 7.98
N LYS A 27 17.43 -1.35 7.16
CA LYS A 27 17.59 -1.08 5.72
C LYS A 27 16.24 -0.93 5.00
N ILE A 28 15.26 -1.77 5.34
CA ILE A 28 13.90 -1.65 4.80
C ILE A 28 13.24 -0.34 5.26
N ASP A 29 13.45 0.05 6.53
CA ASP A 29 12.94 1.31 7.08
C ASP A 29 13.57 2.52 6.37
N ASP A 30 14.88 2.50 6.08
CA ASP A 30 15.59 3.58 5.40
C ASP A 30 15.22 3.69 3.90
N GLU A 31 15.05 2.55 3.19
CA GLU A 31 14.62 2.55 1.80
C GLU A 31 13.17 3.02 1.64
N VAL A 32 12.27 2.60 2.54
CA VAL A 32 10.85 3.04 2.51
C VAL A 32 10.71 4.49 2.93
N LEU A 33 11.52 4.97 3.90
CA LEU A 33 11.53 6.38 4.33
C LEU A 33 12.11 7.32 3.26
N GLY A 34 13.08 6.86 2.45
CA GLY A 34 13.69 7.68 1.38
C GLY A 34 12.73 8.06 0.26
N ASP A 35 11.70 7.25 0.01
CA ASP A 35 10.74 7.43 -1.08
C ASP A 35 9.37 8.00 -0.64
N LEU A 36 9.21 8.43 0.63
CA LEU A 36 7.98 8.98 1.18
C LEU A 36 8.12 10.47 1.58
N PRO A 37 8.39 11.39 0.63
CA PRO A 37 8.57 12.81 0.93
C PRO A 37 7.30 13.48 1.51
N ASP A 38 6.13 12.85 1.31
CA ASP A 38 4.82 13.43 1.68
C ASP A 38 4.36 13.03 3.10
N ILE A 39 5.04 12.07 3.77
CA ILE A 39 4.68 11.61 5.11
C ILE A 39 5.85 11.84 6.06
N ILE A 40 5.78 12.91 6.84
CA ILE A 40 6.82 13.27 7.82
C ILE A 40 6.32 12.90 9.21
N GLY A 41 7.09 12.09 9.97
CA GLY A 41 6.79 11.81 11.37
C GLY A 41 7.89 11.02 12.05
N GLN A 42 8.46 11.58 13.13
CA GLN A 42 9.47 10.91 13.96
C GLN A 42 8.84 10.17 15.16
N ALA A 43 7.52 10.23 15.33
CA ALA A 43 6.83 9.54 16.41
C ALA A 43 6.90 8.02 16.24
N LYS A 44 7.04 7.28 17.35
CA LYS A 44 7.07 5.79 17.36
C LYS A 44 5.89 5.18 16.59
N SER A 45 4.71 5.74 16.76
CA SER A 45 3.49 5.30 16.05
C SER A 45 3.61 5.44 14.53
N MET A 46 4.26 6.49 14.04
CA MET A 46 4.48 6.69 12.60
C MET A 46 5.50 5.69 12.05
N GLN A 47 6.53 5.33 12.80
CA GLN A 47 7.47 4.30 12.40
C GLN A 47 6.81 2.92 12.24
N GLU A 48 5.84 2.60 13.11
CA GLU A 48 5.04 1.39 12.96
C GLU A 48 4.20 1.39 11.67
N VAL A 49 3.63 2.55 11.32
CA VAL A 49 2.93 2.74 10.04
C VAL A 49 3.87 2.54 8.86
N PHE A 50 5.08 3.11 8.89
CA PHE A 50 6.08 2.93 7.82
C PHE A 50 6.50 1.48 7.63
N ARG A 51 6.73 0.74 8.74
CA ARG A 51 7.01 -0.71 8.67
C ARG A 51 5.83 -1.49 8.10
N ALA A 52 4.61 -1.11 8.47
CA ALA A 52 3.40 -1.72 7.91
C ALA A 52 3.30 -1.44 6.39
N ILE A 53 3.56 -0.21 5.92
CA ILE A 53 3.60 0.15 4.50
C ILE A 53 4.61 -0.75 3.77
N GLY A 54 5.85 -0.87 4.26
CA GLY A 54 6.89 -1.69 3.66
C GLY A 54 6.47 -3.15 3.49
N ARG A 55 5.87 -3.76 4.52
CA ARG A 55 5.39 -5.15 4.46
C ARG A 55 4.19 -5.32 3.53
N LEU A 56 3.22 -4.42 3.61
CA LEU A 56 1.98 -4.49 2.83
C LEU A 56 2.23 -4.24 1.35
N SER A 57 3.18 -3.37 1.00
CA SER A 57 3.56 -3.08 -0.38
C SER A 57 4.06 -4.32 -1.15
N GLN A 58 4.62 -5.29 -0.45
CA GLN A 58 5.11 -6.54 -1.05
C GLN A 58 4.03 -7.64 -1.11
N SER A 59 2.81 -7.36 -0.64
CA SER A 59 1.71 -8.31 -0.62
C SER A 59 0.59 -7.91 -1.60
N ASN A 60 -0.24 -8.90 -1.97
CA ASN A 60 -1.49 -8.65 -2.71
C ASN A 60 -2.71 -8.61 -1.77
N ALA A 61 -2.50 -8.45 -0.45
CA ALA A 61 -3.57 -8.43 0.52
C ALA A 61 -4.43 -7.17 0.39
N MET A 62 -5.72 -7.31 0.67
CA MET A 62 -6.61 -6.18 0.85
C MET A 62 -6.26 -5.46 2.16
N VAL A 63 -6.12 -4.15 2.10
CA VAL A 63 -5.74 -3.31 3.25
C VAL A 63 -6.90 -2.41 3.64
N LEU A 64 -7.31 -2.47 4.92
CA LEU A 64 -8.25 -1.54 5.52
C LEU A 64 -7.50 -0.51 6.37
N LEU A 65 -7.63 0.78 6.03
CA LEU A 65 -7.04 1.90 6.76
C LEU A 65 -8.10 2.57 7.64
N ASN A 66 -8.01 2.41 8.96
CA ASN A 66 -8.86 3.07 9.93
C ASN A 66 -8.15 4.27 10.57
N GLY A 67 -8.91 5.33 10.88
CA GLY A 67 -8.38 6.51 11.56
C GLY A 67 -9.33 7.69 11.43
N GLU A 68 -9.05 8.75 12.18
CA GLU A 68 -9.81 9.99 12.16
C GLU A 68 -9.90 10.62 10.77
N SER A 69 -10.89 11.48 10.55
CA SER A 69 -11.03 12.18 9.27
C SER A 69 -9.82 13.07 9.01
N GLY A 70 -9.27 12.97 7.80
CA GLY A 70 -8.08 13.72 7.41
C GLY A 70 -7.34 13.08 6.22
N PRO A 71 -6.37 13.77 5.62
CA PRO A 71 -5.67 13.33 4.40
C PRO A 71 -4.70 12.17 4.64
N GLY A 72 -4.39 11.81 5.89
CA GLY A 72 -3.37 10.81 6.23
C GLY A 72 -3.65 9.43 5.64
N LYS A 73 -4.90 8.96 5.64
CA LYS A 73 -5.26 7.66 5.08
C LYS A 73 -4.99 7.56 3.57
N GLU A 74 -5.27 8.62 2.83
CA GLU A 74 -5.00 8.66 1.39
C GLU A 74 -3.50 8.67 1.09
N LEU A 75 -2.72 9.40 1.89
CA LEU A 75 -1.26 9.40 1.78
C LEU A 75 -0.67 8.01 2.03
N VAL A 76 -1.16 7.29 3.06
CA VAL A 76 -0.75 5.91 3.34
C VAL A 76 -1.13 4.97 2.18
N ALA A 77 -2.34 5.08 1.62
CA ALA A 77 -2.76 4.28 0.47
C ALA A 77 -1.86 4.52 -0.75
N LYS A 78 -1.56 5.80 -1.05
CA LYS A 78 -0.62 6.18 -2.11
C LYS A 78 0.80 5.64 -1.86
N ALA A 79 1.26 5.68 -0.61
CA ALA A 79 2.56 5.17 -0.22
C ALA A 79 2.66 3.64 -0.42
N ILE A 80 1.64 2.88 -0.04
CA ILE A 80 1.55 1.44 -0.29
C ILE A 80 1.64 1.17 -1.81
N HIS A 81 0.86 1.89 -2.62
CA HIS A 81 0.90 1.73 -4.08
C HIS A 81 2.27 2.04 -4.67
N LYS A 82 2.86 3.19 -4.34
CA LYS A 82 4.17 3.64 -4.85
C LYS A 82 5.31 2.64 -4.55
N ASN A 83 5.23 1.92 -3.44
CA ASN A 83 6.23 0.93 -3.03
C ASN A 83 5.86 -0.51 -3.42
N SER A 84 4.72 -0.73 -4.08
CA SER A 84 4.24 -2.05 -4.47
C SER A 84 4.77 -2.50 -5.83
N HIS A 85 4.60 -3.79 -6.12
CA HIS A 85 4.83 -4.33 -7.48
C HIS A 85 3.96 -3.68 -8.56
N ARG A 86 2.89 -2.97 -8.15
CA ARG A 86 1.94 -2.28 -9.03
C ARG A 86 2.22 -0.79 -9.20
N LYS A 87 3.36 -0.29 -8.69
CA LYS A 87 3.72 1.15 -8.68
C LYS A 87 3.68 1.85 -10.03
N ASN A 88 3.89 1.11 -11.11
CA ASN A 88 3.87 1.62 -12.48
C ASN A 88 2.48 1.51 -13.13
N ASN A 89 1.50 0.94 -12.43
CA ASN A 89 0.14 0.76 -12.92
C ASN A 89 -0.78 1.85 -12.36
N THR A 90 -2.02 1.86 -12.81
CA THR A 90 -2.99 2.90 -12.44
C THR A 90 -3.34 2.84 -10.94
N PHE A 91 -3.30 4.00 -10.28
CA PHE A 91 -3.87 4.20 -8.94
C PHE A 91 -5.18 4.97 -9.06
N ILE A 92 -6.28 4.41 -8.56
CA ILE A 92 -7.60 5.04 -8.59
C ILE A 92 -8.11 5.23 -7.17
N ALA A 93 -8.23 6.49 -6.74
CA ALA A 93 -8.89 6.85 -5.50
C ALA A 93 -10.33 7.28 -5.77
N ILE A 94 -11.28 6.75 -5.00
CA ILE A 94 -12.71 7.06 -5.12
C ILE A 94 -13.23 7.53 -3.78
N ASN A 95 -13.87 8.69 -3.76
CA ASN A 95 -14.66 9.13 -2.63
C ASN A 95 -16.12 8.67 -2.83
N THR A 96 -16.47 7.51 -2.31
CA THR A 96 -17.82 6.93 -2.46
C THR A 96 -18.91 7.78 -1.80
N ALA A 97 -18.56 8.56 -0.76
CA ALA A 97 -19.53 9.46 -0.10
C ALA A 97 -19.90 10.67 -0.96
N ALA A 98 -19.09 11.00 -1.97
CA ALA A 98 -19.38 12.11 -2.90
C ALA A 98 -20.18 11.68 -4.14
N ILE A 99 -20.40 10.38 -4.33
CA ILE A 99 -21.14 9.84 -5.47
C ILE A 99 -22.60 9.60 -5.04
N PRO A 100 -23.60 10.13 -5.75
CA PRO A 100 -25.01 9.79 -5.53
C PRO A 100 -25.22 8.28 -5.59
N ASN A 101 -26.08 7.75 -4.70
CA ASN A 101 -26.30 6.30 -4.58
C ASN A 101 -26.78 5.65 -5.90
N ASP A 102 -27.60 6.34 -6.66
CA ASP A 102 -28.13 5.93 -7.96
C ASP A 102 -27.06 5.85 -9.07
N LEU A 103 -25.92 6.55 -8.90
CA LEU A 103 -24.81 6.54 -9.84
C LEU A 103 -23.65 5.67 -9.38
N LEU A 104 -23.63 5.22 -8.12
CA LEU A 104 -22.51 4.51 -7.53
C LEU A 104 -22.17 3.22 -8.29
N GLU A 105 -23.17 2.44 -8.64
CA GLU A 105 -22.98 1.19 -9.37
C GLU A 105 -22.40 1.46 -10.78
N ALA A 106 -22.93 2.45 -11.49
CA ALA A 106 -22.45 2.86 -12.81
C ALA A 106 -21.00 3.39 -12.78
N GLU A 107 -20.62 4.14 -11.73
CA GLU A 107 -19.25 4.63 -11.56
C GLU A 107 -18.29 3.48 -11.22
N LEU A 108 -18.66 2.54 -10.34
CA LEU A 108 -17.80 1.46 -9.93
C LEU A 108 -17.62 0.39 -11.02
N PHE A 109 -18.71 -0.06 -11.63
CA PHE A 109 -18.72 -1.20 -12.55
C PHE A 109 -18.85 -0.80 -14.02
N GLY A 110 -19.30 0.45 -14.30
CA GLY A 110 -19.57 0.90 -15.66
C GLY A 110 -20.92 0.42 -16.18
N PHE A 111 -21.18 0.65 -17.45
CA PHE A 111 -22.42 0.22 -18.12
C PHE A 111 -22.20 0.05 -19.61
N GLU A 112 -22.99 -0.83 -20.20
CA GLU A 112 -23.08 -1.03 -21.65
C GLU A 112 -23.93 0.04 -22.32
N LYS A 113 -23.70 0.26 -23.60
CA LYS A 113 -24.56 1.11 -24.41
C LYS A 113 -26.02 0.60 -24.36
N GLY A 114 -26.96 1.48 -24.03
CA GLY A 114 -28.36 1.16 -23.93
C GLY A 114 -28.84 0.59 -22.61
N ALA A 115 -27.98 0.51 -21.58
CA ALA A 115 -28.34 -0.02 -20.26
C ALA A 115 -29.44 0.78 -19.55
N PHE A 116 -29.58 2.09 -19.86
CA PHE A 116 -30.64 2.96 -19.36
C PHE A 116 -30.88 4.11 -20.34
N THR A 117 -31.98 4.87 -20.14
CA THR A 117 -32.31 6.07 -20.94
C THR A 117 -31.18 7.11 -20.78
N GLY A 118 -30.42 7.33 -21.86
CA GLY A 118 -29.27 8.25 -21.87
C GLY A 118 -27.91 7.55 -21.97
N ALA A 119 -27.84 6.22 -21.87
CA ALA A 119 -26.61 5.46 -22.09
C ALA A 119 -26.27 5.38 -23.60
N SER A 120 -25.81 6.48 -24.18
CA SER A 120 -25.50 6.59 -25.62
C SER A 120 -24.23 5.83 -26.02
N ALA A 121 -23.31 5.55 -25.08
CA ALA A 121 -22.06 4.82 -25.27
C ALA A 121 -21.76 3.94 -24.06
N GLN A 122 -20.95 2.90 -24.27
CA GLN A 122 -20.39 2.09 -23.18
C GLN A 122 -19.44 2.94 -22.34
N ARG A 123 -19.47 2.75 -21.02
CA ARG A 123 -18.53 3.38 -20.08
C ARG A 123 -17.90 2.33 -19.16
N LYS A 124 -16.57 2.30 -19.12
CA LYS A 124 -15.81 1.44 -18.21
C LYS A 124 -15.88 1.96 -16.79
N GLY A 125 -16.17 1.08 -15.85
CA GLY A 125 -16.19 1.38 -14.42
C GLY A 125 -14.78 1.50 -13.83
N LYS A 126 -14.71 2.03 -12.61
CA LYS A 126 -13.44 2.25 -11.92
C LYS A 126 -12.70 0.94 -11.64
N PHE A 127 -13.41 -0.16 -11.33
CA PHE A 127 -12.81 -1.47 -11.18
C PHE A 127 -12.13 -1.98 -12.46
N GLU A 128 -12.74 -1.78 -13.62
CA GLU A 128 -12.13 -2.15 -14.88
C GLU A 128 -10.92 -1.27 -15.22
N GLN A 129 -11.01 0.04 -14.93
CA GLN A 129 -9.93 1.00 -15.15
C GLN A 129 -8.72 0.72 -14.24
N SER A 130 -8.93 0.19 -13.03
CA SER A 130 -7.86 -0.17 -12.08
C SER A 130 -7.29 -1.57 -12.30
N LYS A 131 -7.67 -2.25 -13.37
CA LYS A 131 -7.19 -3.61 -13.66
C LYS A 131 -5.66 -3.67 -13.64
N GLN A 132 -5.10 -4.61 -12.83
CA GLN A 132 -3.67 -4.75 -12.52
C GLN A 132 -3.06 -3.57 -11.72
N GLY A 133 -3.83 -2.56 -11.38
CA GLY A 133 -3.44 -1.42 -10.54
C GLY A 133 -3.95 -1.54 -9.10
N THR A 134 -4.24 -0.39 -8.48
CA THR A 134 -4.74 -0.27 -7.11
C THR A 134 -5.92 0.68 -7.09
#